data_9a4021d347206c4b70118161fa39bb33
#
_entry.id   9a4021d347206c4b70118161fa39bb33
#
_cell.length_a   1.000
_cell.length_b   1.000
_cell.length_c   1.000
_cell.angle_alpha   90.00
_cell.angle_beta   90.00
_cell.angle_gamma   90.00
#
_symmetry.space_group_name_H-M   'P 1'
#
loop_
_entity.id
_entity.type
_entity.pdbx_description
1 polymer ?
#
loop_
_entity_poly.entity_id
_entity_poly.type
_entity_poly.pdbx_seq_one_letter_code
_entity_poly.pdbx_strand_id
1 'polypeptide(L)'
;MHMDIMLQQIEKLRQEDPVKFNKLVQEGMAIELGIISPLSKEAITVEKLVAEYFPEDKKYREVSQGVLDGKRKVVEPAVKALIDAGKDPVDVVTNALMPGITVQCEKYDLGLSFVPEILMSNDAMQGGIKLCQDKIGDVPSKGNIASFVAEGDLHDIGKNICAAILKANGFKVFDIGRDVPKEKVLQVVKENDIKLVCGSTLMSTTKPGLIDTSLLLELEKTGVSVACGGAAVSKAFVNTFRNSLYTKSPLETVHAATDIMKGKKWEEFR
;
A
#
# COMPACT_ATOMS: atom_id res chain seq x y z
N MET A 1 29.08 28.17 14.63
CA MET A 1 29.63 27.43 15.81
C MET A 1 28.68 26.36 16.35
N HIS A 2 27.39 26.67 16.65
CA HIS A 2 26.46 25.64 17.17
C HIS A 2 26.03 24.60 16.09
N MET A 3 25.83 25.06 14.86
CA MET A 3 25.44 24.21 13.72
C MET A 3 26.57 23.27 13.26
N ASP A 4 27.81 23.73 13.31
CA ASP A 4 28.97 22.89 12.92
C ASP A 4 29.22 21.73 13.90
N ILE A 5 29.00 21.97 15.21
CA ILE A 5 29.13 20.95 16.25
C ILE A 5 28.02 19.90 16.05
N MET A 6 26.81 20.31 15.72
CA MET A 6 25.66 19.42 15.48
C MET A 6 25.89 18.54 14.23
N LEU A 7 26.39 19.14 13.15
CA LEU A 7 26.74 18.40 11.92
C LEU A 7 27.85 17.36 12.18
N GLN A 8 28.88 17.72 12.97
CA GLN A 8 29.94 16.77 13.33
C GLN A 8 29.43 15.61 14.20
N GLN A 9 28.49 15.87 15.12
CA GLN A 9 27.87 14.82 15.94
C GLN A 9 26.97 13.89 15.11
N ILE A 10 26.25 14.45 14.13
CA ILE A 10 25.42 13.68 13.18
C ILE A 10 26.29 12.78 12.30
N GLU A 11 27.38 13.32 11.75
CA GLU A 11 28.30 12.54 10.91
C GLU A 11 29.00 11.43 11.70
N LYS A 12 29.40 11.72 12.96
CA LYS A 12 29.97 10.72 13.87
C LYS A 12 28.98 9.60 14.17
N LEU A 13 27.71 9.93 14.46
CA LEU A 13 26.66 8.94 14.72
C LEU A 13 26.38 8.08 13.49
N ARG A 14 26.42 8.67 12.28
CA ARG A 14 26.26 7.96 11.02
C ARG A 14 27.32 6.90 10.80
N GLN A 15 28.56 7.18 11.23
CA GLN A 15 29.68 6.26 11.07
C GLN A 15 29.72 5.19 12.18
N GLU A 16 29.41 5.55 13.42
CA GLU A 16 29.51 4.67 14.59
C GLU A 16 28.29 3.77 14.78
N ASP A 17 27.07 4.27 14.47
CA ASP A 17 25.82 3.53 14.61
C ASP A 17 24.82 3.91 13.50
N PRO A 18 24.98 3.32 12.29
CA PRO A 18 24.10 3.61 11.15
C PRO A 18 22.62 3.30 11.39
N VAL A 19 22.32 2.32 12.25
CA VAL A 19 20.93 1.93 12.59
C VAL A 19 20.28 3.02 13.44
N LYS A 20 20.98 3.50 14.46
CA LYS A 20 20.52 4.59 15.32
C LYS A 20 20.43 5.92 14.56
N PHE A 21 21.40 6.18 13.66
CA PHE A 21 21.36 7.34 12.78
C PHE A 21 20.12 7.34 11.88
N ASN A 22 19.86 6.23 11.17
CA ASN A 22 18.68 6.12 10.29
C ASN A 22 17.38 6.25 11.07
N LYS A 23 17.29 5.70 12.27
CA LYS A 23 16.15 5.85 13.16
C LYS A 23 15.92 7.32 13.55
N LEU A 24 16.95 8.04 13.94
CA LEU A 24 16.88 9.46 14.31
C LEU A 24 16.54 10.36 13.12
N VAL A 25 17.06 10.06 11.92
CA VAL A 25 16.71 10.78 10.68
C VAL A 25 15.24 10.55 10.33
N GLN A 26 14.75 9.33 10.44
CA GLN A 26 13.34 9.01 10.22
C GLN A 26 12.42 9.66 11.25
N GLU A 27 12.78 9.63 12.53
CA GLU A 27 12.04 10.31 13.61
C GLU A 27 12.08 11.84 13.44
N GLY A 28 13.21 12.41 13.09
CA GLY A 28 13.38 13.86 12.84
C GLY A 28 12.57 14.33 11.62
N MET A 29 12.64 13.63 10.51
CA MET A 29 11.83 13.93 9.33
C MET A 29 10.33 13.72 9.61
N ALA A 30 9.97 12.72 10.40
CA ALA A 30 8.59 12.48 10.78
C ALA A 30 8.03 13.60 11.67
N ILE A 31 8.85 14.20 12.54
CA ILE A 31 8.48 15.35 13.37
C ILE A 31 8.35 16.62 12.52
N GLU A 32 9.32 16.92 11.63
CA GLU A 32 9.28 18.08 10.74
C GLU A 32 8.14 18.04 9.74
N LEU A 33 7.77 16.84 9.26
CA LEU A 33 6.65 16.64 8.34
C LEU A 33 5.30 16.56 9.06
N GLY A 34 5.24 16.69 10.39
CA GLY A 34 4.01 16.62 11.17
C GLY A 34 3.38 15.22 11.20
N ILE A 35 4.15 14.19 10.87
CA ILE A 35 3.72 12.79 10.84
C ILE A 35 3.63 12.22 12.24
N ILE A 36 4.50 12.69 13.15
CA ILE A 36 4.51 12.32 14.58
C ILE A 36 4.34 13.58 15.40
N SER A 37 3.32 13.62 16.26
CA SER A 37 3.24 14.65 17.30
C SER A 37 4.29 14.37 18.38
N PRO A 38 5.05 15.37 18.86
CA PRO A 38 6.09 15.17 19.88
C PRO A 38 5.56 14.68 21.24
N LEU A 39 4.25 14.69 21.43
CA LEU A 39 3.60 14.36 22.72
C LEU A 39 2.38 13.46 22.47
N SER A 40 2.51 12.19 22.81
CA SER A 40 1.46 11.17 22.92
C SER A 40 1.20 10.23 21.72
N LYS A 41 2.10 9.29 21.47
CA LYS A 41 1.68 7.92 21.12
C LYS A 41 2.58 6.96 21.90
N GLU A 42 1.99 6.15 22.76
CA GLU A 42 2.65 4.91 23.18
C GLU A 42 3.23 4.26 21.91
N ALA A 43 4.53 3.97 21.91
CA ALA A 43 5.18 3.39 20.74
C ALA A 43 4.37 2.18 20.27
N ILE A 44 3.86 2.25 19.05
CA ILE A 44 3.20 1.10 18.42
C ILE A 44 4.31 0.10 18.14
N THR A 45 4.27 -1.04 18.82
CA THR A 45 5.23 -2.13 18.65
C THR A 45 4.64 -3.22 17.77
N VAL A 46 5.50 -4.04 17.17
CA VAL A 46 5.07 -5.18 16.34
C VAL A 46 4.18 -6.12 17.15
N GLU A 47 4.48 -6.30 18.45
CA GLU A 47 3.69 -7.14 19.35
C GLU A 47 2.26 -6.61 19.53
N LYS A 48 2.08 -5.28 19.63
CA LYS A 48 0.74 -4.65 19.68
C LYS A 48 -0.02 -4.88 18.37
N LEU A 49 0.62 -4.72 17.23
CA LEU A 49 -0.01 -4.99 15.92
C LEU A 49 -0.40 -6.47 15.78
N VAL A 50 0.49 -7.38 16.18
CA VAL A 50 0.19 -8.82 16.18
C VAL A 50 -0.95 -9.17 17.13
N ALA A 51 -1.03 -8.53 18.30
CA ALA A 51 -2.12 -8.73 19.26
C ALA A 51 -3.46 -8.21 18.72
N GLU A 52 -3.45 -7.13 17.94
CA GLU A 52 -4.64 -6.50 17.37
C GLU A 52 -5.20 -7.28 16.17
N TYR A 53 -4.32 -7.70 15.24
CA TYR A 53 -4.75 -8.25 13.96
C TYR A 53 -4.75 -9.77 13.88
N PHE A 54 -3.90 -10.46 14.66
CA PHE A 54 -3.77 -11.91 14.52
C PHE A 54 -4.92 -12.67 15.15
N PRO A 55 -5.40 -13.74 14.49
CA PRO A 55 -6.47 -14.57 15.02
C PRO A 55 -6.05 -15.32 16.31
N GLU A 56 -7.03 -15.67 17.13
CA GLU A 56 -6.81 -16.49 18.34
C GLU A 56 -6.57 -17.97 18.00
N ASP A 57 -7.19 -18.47 16.90
CA ASP A 57 -6.98 -19.86 16.44
C ASP A 57 -5.50 -20.07 16.08
N LYS A 58 -4.87 -21.04 16.72
CA LYS A 58 -3.43 -21.30 16.61
C LYS A 58 -3.01 -21.66 15.17
N LYS A 59 -3.85 -22.40 14.42
CA LYS A 59 -3.54 -22.80 13.05
C LYS A 59 -3.64 -21.62 12.09
N TYR A 60 -4.63 -20.75 12.27
CA TYR A 60 -4.78 -19.52 11.52
C TYR A 60 -3.62 -18.56 11.84
N ARG A 61 -3.28 -18.45 13.13
CA ARG A 61 -2.15 -17.62 13.59
C ARG A 61 -0.82 -18.07 13.01
N GLU A 62 -0.59 -19.39 12.85
CA GLU A 62 0.61 -19.93 12.20
C GLU A 62 0.72 -19.46 10.74
N VAL A 63 -0.40 -19.47 10.00
CA VAL A 63 -0.46 -18.94 8.63
C VAL A 63 -0.17 -17.43 8.61
N SER A 64 -0.83 -16.66 9.48
CA SER A 64 -0.60 -15.21 9.61
C SER A 64 0.87 -14.88 9.90
N GLN A 65 1.50 -15.65 10.81
CA GLN A 65 2.92 -15.48 11.13
C GLN A 65 3.81 -15.83 9.95
N GLY A 66 3.50 -16.91 9.22
CA GLY A 66 4.22 -17.30 8.02
C GLY A 66 4.16 -16.23 6.93
N VAL A 67 3.01 -15.57 6.77
CA VAL A 67 2.85 -14.44 5.83
C VAL A 67 3.67 -13.24 6.32
N LEU A 68 3.55 -12.83 7.59
CA LEU A 68 4.33 -11.74 8.17
C LEU A 68 5.85 -11.93 7.99
N ASP A 69 6.32 -13.17 8.18
CA ASP A 69 7.74 -13.52 8.03
C ASP A 69 8.17 -13.71 6.55
N GLY A 70 7.25 -13.60 5.58
CA GLY A 70 7.53 -13.85 4.17
C GLY A 70 7.91 -15.31 3.85
N LYS A 71 7.47 -16.27 4.68
CA LYS A 71 7.86 -17.68 4.60
C LYS A 71 6.85 -18.52 3.81
N ARG A 72 6.85 -18.41 2.50
CA ARG A 72 5.94 -19.15 1.61
C ARG A 72 5.95 -20.65 1.87
N LYS A 73 7.14 -21.24 2.11
CA LYS A 73 7.31 -22.68 2.42
C LYS A 73 6.62 -23.12 3.73
N VAL A 74 6.27 -22.20 4.61
CA VAL A 74 5.49 -22.44 5.84
C VAL A 74 4.00 -22.22 5.54
N VAL A 75 3.65 -21.15 4.83
CA VAL A 75 2.27 -20.77 4.51
C VAL A 75 1.56 -21.81 3.68
N GLU A 76 2.15 -22.28 2.58
CA GLU A 76 1.49 -23.21 1.67
C GLU A 76 1.06 -24.53 2.35
N PRO A 77 1.93 -25.25 3.09
CA PRO A 77 1.53 -26.46 3.80
C PRO A 77 0.48 -26.20 4.90
N ALA A 78 0.59 -25.08 5.62
CA ALA A 78 -0.36 -24.74 6.68
C ALA A 78 -1.75 -24.43 6.10
N VAL A 79 -1.83 -23.64 5.01
CA VAL A 79 -3.08 -23.39 4.28
C VAL A 79 -3.68 -24.68 3.74
N LYS A 80 -2.85 -25.54 3.12
CA LYS A 80 -3.31 -26.85 2.63
C LYS A 80 -3.92 -27.69 3.75
N ALA A 81 -3.28 -27.74 4.92
CA ALA A 81 -3.79 -28.47 6.08
C ALA A 81 -5.14 -27.94 6.58
N LEU A 82 -5.36 -26.62 6.52
CA LEU A 82 -6.65 -25.99 6.86
C LEU A 82 -7.74 -26.39 5.87
N ILE A 83 -7.45 -26.34 4.57
CA ILE A 83 -8.39 -26.74 3.50
C ILE A 83 -8.71 -28.22 3.58
N ASP A 84 -7.71 -29.09 3.78
CA ASP A 84 -7.90 -30.54 3.90
C ASP A 84 -8.71 -30.90 5.16
N ALA A 85 -8.64 -30.04 6.21
CA ALA A 85 -9.49 -30.16 7.41
C ALA A 85 -10.91 -29.61 7.22
N GLY A 86 -11.30 -29.20 6.00
CA GLY A 86 -12.65 -28.73 5.67
C GLY A 86 -12.93 -27.29 6.04
N LYS A 87 -11.88 -26.47 6.30
CA LYS A 87 -12.07 -25.02 6.51
C LYS A 87 -12.47 -24.35 5.19
N ASP A 88 -13.37 -23.37 5.28
CA ASP A 88 -13.79 -22.58 4.13
C ASP A 88 -12.57 -21.80 3.59
N PRO A 89 -12.22 -21.99 2.31
CA PRO A 89 -11.09 -21.28 1.71
C PRO A 89 -11.21 -19.75 1.77
N VAL A 90 -12.43 -19.18 1.68
CA VAL A 90 -12.64 -17.72 1.82
C VAL A 90 -12.32 -17.27 3.25
N ASP A 91 -12.73 -18.06 4.24
CA ASP A 91 -12.42 -17.82 5.64
C ASP A 91 -10.90 -17.91 5.90
N VAL A 92 -10.20 -18.89 5.30
CA VAL A 92 -8.73 -19.00 5.38
C VAL A 92 -8.04 -17.77 4.78
N VAL A 93 -8.50 -17.26 3.64
CA VAL A 93 -7.95 -16.03 3.06
C VAL A 93 -8.16 -14.85 4.02
N THR A 94 -9.37 -14.67 4.51
CA THR A 94 -9.76 -13.50 5.31
C THR A 94 -9.13 -13.50 6.69
N ASN A 95 -9.16 -14.65 7.37
CA ASN A 95 -8.83 -14.74 8.80
C ASN A 95 -7.48 -15.39 9.09
N ALA A 96 -6.80 -16.00 8.08
CA ALA A 96 -5.47 -16.56 8.27
C ALA A 96 -4.40 -15.85 7.42
N LEU A 97 -4.65 -15.57 6.14
CA LEU A 97 -3.66 -14.93 5.26
C LEU A 97 -3.62 -13.41 5.42
N MET A 98 -4.79 -12.75 5.37
CA MET A 98 -4.89 -11.29 5.43
C MET A 98 -4.26 -10.66 6.68
N PRO A 99 -4.42 -11.20 7.91
CA PRO A 99 -3.83 -10.59 9.10
C PRO A 99 -2.31 -10.42 9.02
N GLY A 100 -1.59 -11.40 8.45
CA GLY A 100 -0.14 -11.36 8.31
C GLY A 100 0.35 -10.21 7.41
N ILE A 101 -0.29 -10.04 6.25
CA ILE A 101 0.06 -8.95 5.33
C ILE A 101 -0.36 -7.59 5.89
N THR A 102 -1.48 -7.51 6.61
CA THR A 102 -1.92 -6.27 7.28
C THR A 102 -0.86 -5.79 8.26
N VAL A 103 -0.38 -6.66 9.16
CA VAL A 103 0.70 -6.31 10.10
C VAL A 103 1.98 -5.91 9.36
N GLN A 104 2.33 -6.56 8.25
CA GLN A 104 3.51 -6.19 7.47
C GLN A 104 3.37 -4.82 6.80
N CYS A 105 2.18 -4.46 6.33
CA CYS A 105 1.89 -3.14 5.78
C CYS A 105 1.97 -2.06 6.86
N GLU A 106 1.38 -2.29 8.04
CA GLU A 106 1.48 -1.38 9.19
C GLU A 106 2.95 -1.19 9.63
N LYS A 107 3.74 -2.27 9.70
CA LYS A 107 5.18 -2.17 9.98
C LYS A 107 5.90 -1.28 8.98
N TYR A 108 5.58 -1.41 7.69
CA TYR A 108 6.18 -0.59 6.66
C TYR A 108 5.83 0.89 6.82
N ASP A 109 4.56 1.22 7.06
CA ASP A 109 4.10 2.60 7.26
C ASP A 109 4.70 3.25 8.53
N LEU A 110 5.01 2.43 9.53
CA LEU A 110 5.71 2.85 10.76
C LEU A 110 7.24 2.91 10.59
N GLY A 111 7.79 2.55 9.43
CA GLY A 111 9.23 2.49 9.19
C GLY A 111 9.94 1.33 9.89
N LEU A 112 9.20 0.32 10.37
CA LEU A 112 9.71 -0.86 11.06
C LEU A 112 10.03 -2.02 10.10
N SER A 113 9.79 -1.86 8.80
CA SER A 113 10.15 -2.83 7.76
C SER A 113 10.45 -2.13 6.44
N PHE A 114 11.01 -2.89 5.49
CA PHE A 114 11.42 -2.39 4.18
C PHE A 114 10.67 -3.09 3.05
N VAL A 115 10.78 -2.53 1.84
CA VAL A 115 10.10 -3.04 0.63
C VAL A 115 10.33 -4.53 0.37
N PRO A 116 11.57 -5.09 0.49
CA PRO A 116 11.78 -6.51 0.28
C PRO A 116 10.94 -7.41 1.19
N GLU A 117 10.71 -7.00 2.45
CA GLU A 117 9.90 -7.77 3.40
C GLU A 117 8.43 -7.81 3.00
N ILE A 118 7.88 -6.67 2.49
CA ILE A 118 6.52 -6.64 1.95
C ILE A 118 6.39 -7.57 0.74
N LEU A 119 7.36 -7.52 -0.17
CA LEU A 119 7.33 -8.37 -1.38
C LEU A 119 7.39 -9.86 -1.02
N MET A 120 8.19 -10.23 -0.02
CA MET A 120 8.27 -11.61 0.49
C MET A 120 6.95 -12.03 1.17
N SER A 121 6.38 -11.17 1.99
CA SER A 121 5.08 -11.43 2.65
C SER A 121 3.95 -11.55 1.62
N ASN A 122 3.95 -10.68 0.59
CA ASN A 122 2.99 -10.79 -0.51
C ASN A 122 3.15 -12.09 -1.30
N ASP A 123 4.38 -12.50 -1.63
CA ASP A 123 4.64 -13.78 -2.31
C ASP A 123 4.14 -14.98 -1.48
N ALA A 124 4.41 -14.97 -0.17
CA ALA A 124 3.93 -16.01 0.74
C ALA A 124 2.39 -16.06 0.78
N MET A 125 1.73 -14.90 0.86
CA MET A 125 0.27 -14.78 0.83
C MET A 125 -0.31 -15.26 -0.50
N GLN A 126 0.27 -14.86 -1.65
CA GLN A 126 -0.21 -15.30 -2.97
C GLN A 126 -0.11 -16.82 -3.16
N GLY A 127 0.93 -17.46 -2.59
CA GLY A 127 1.03 -18.92 -2.55
C GLY A 127 -0.16 -19.57 -1.84
N GLY A 128 -0.55 -19.02 -0.68
CA GLY A 128 -1.72 -19.48 0.06
C GLY A 128 -3.05 -19.24 -0.68
N ILE A 129 -3.22 -18.03 -1.26
CA ILE A 129 -4.41 -17.67 -2.05
C ILE A 129 -4.60 -18.63 -3.21
N LYS A 130 -3.53 -18.98 -3.93
CA LYS A 130 -3.61 -19.94 -5.06
C LYS A 130 -4.18 -21.29 -4.63
N LEU A 131 -3.75 -21.81 -3.49
CA LEU A 131 -4.31 -23.07 -2.96
C LEU A 131 -5.80 -22.97 -2.61
N CYS A 132 -6.23 -21.80 -2.13
CA CYS A 132 -7.65 -21.54 -1.89
C CYS A 132 -8.44 -21.46 -3.20
N GLN A 133 -7.92 -20.76 -4.21
CA GLN A 133 -8.55 -20.63 -5.54
C GLN A 133 -8.74 -21.97 -6.25
N ASP A 134 -7.80 -22.90 -6.14
CA ASP A 134 -7.90 -24.24 -6.72
C ASP A 134 -9.10 -25.02 -6.19
N LYS A 135 -9.68 -24.62 -5.05
CA LYS A 135 -10.85 -25.26 -4.42
C LYS A 135 -12.18 -24.54 -4.68
N ILE A 136 -12.18 -23.23 -4.79
CA ILE A 136 -13.40 -22.40 -4.90
C ILE A 136 -13.53 -21.66 -6.23
N GLY A 137 -12.54 -21.75 -7.10
CA GLY A 137 -12.40 -20.85 -8.24
C GLY A 137 -11.81 -19.50 -7.84
N ASP A 138 -11.97 -18.46 -8.68
CA ASP A 138 -11.43 -17.14 -8.40
C ASP A 138 -12.01 -16.54 -7.11
N VAL A 139 -11.15 -16.16 -6.15
CA VAL A 139 -11.58 -15.41 -4.96
C VAL A 139 -12.20 -14.10 -5.46
N PRO A 140 -13.44 -13.76 -5.03
CA PRO A 140 -14.06 -12.53 -5.45
C PRO A 140 -13.18 -11.32 -5.14
N SER A 141 -12.82 -10.55 -6.17
CA SER A 141 -12.10 -9.30 -5.97
C SER A 141 -12.98 -8.30 -5.23
N LYS A 142 -12.39 -7.54 -4.31
CA LYS A 142 -13.06 -6.40 -3.65
C LYS A 142 -13.43 -5.30 -4.65
N GLY A 143 -12.78 -5.26 -5.81
CA GLY A 143 -13.02 -4.32 -6.89
C GLY A 143 -11.78 -4.17 -7.78
N ASN A 144 -11.99 -3.56 -8.95
CA ASN A 144 -10.95 -3.34 -9.94
C ASN A 144 -10.33 -1.94 -9.76
N ILE A 145 -9.00 -1.90 -9.72
CA ILE A 145 -8.20 -0.67 -9.59
C ILE A 145 -7.21 -0.62 -10.76
N ALA A 146 -7.07 0.53 -11.41
CA ALA A 146 -5.99 0.76 -12.35
C ALA A 146 -4.82 1.49 -11.66
N SER A 147 -3.58 1.21 -12.05
CA SER A 147 -2.39 1.84 -11.48
C SER A 147 -1.44 2.28 -12.57
N PHE A 148 -0.96 3.54 -12.51
CA PHE A 148 -0.08 4.10 -13.52
C PHE A 148 0.90 5.11 -12.93
N VAL A 149 1.99 5.38 -13.66
CA VAL A 149 2.86 6.53 -13.46
C VAL A 149 2.58 7.54 -14.56
N ALA A 150 2.48 8.82 -14.18
CA ALA A 150 2.14 9.92 -15.07
C ALA A 150 3.09 10.00 -16.28
N GLU A 151 2.57 10.48 -17.41
CA GLU A 151 3.32 10.67 -18.65
C GLU A 151 4.60 11.49 -18.41
N GLY A 152 5.71 11.06 -18.99
CA GLY A 152 7.03 11.64 -18.81
C GLY A 152 7.77 11.19 -17.53
N ASP A 153 7.15 10.37 -16.66
CA ASP A 153 7.78 9.89 -15.43
C ASP A 153 8.07 8.38 -15.52
N LEU A 154 9.32 8.00 -15.24
CA LEU A 154 9.78 6.61 -15.28
C LEU A 154 9.90 5.96 -13.90
N HIS A 155 9.60 6.69 -12.80
CA HIS A 155 9.80 6.24 -11.43
C HIS A 155 8.61 5.40 -10.96
N ASP A 156 8.67 4.08 -11.14
CA ASP A 156 7.56 3.16 -10.89
C ASP A 156 7.66 2.33 -9.60
N ILE A 157 8.75 2.44 -8.84
CA ILE A 157 8.95 1.63 -7.61
C ILE A 157 7.80 1.84 -6.63
N GLY A 158 7.44 3.10 -6.31
CA GLY A 158 6.36 3.42 -5.39
C GLY A 158 5.00 2.90 -5.87
N LYS A 159 4.72 3.04 -7.18
CA LYS A 159 3.51 2.48 -7.83
C LYS A 159 3.47 0.95 -7.70
N ASN A 160 4.59 0.28 -7.95
CA ASN A 160 4.65 -1.19 -7.89
C ASN A 160 4.43 -1.71 -6.46
N ILE A 161 4.97 -1.02 -5.45
CA ILE A 161 4.70 -1.32 -4.04
C ILE A 161 3.22 -1.14 -3.72
N CYS A 162 2.63 -0.01 -4.11
CA CYS A 162 1.21 0.26 -3.90
C CYS A 162 0.33 -0.81 -4.57
N ALA A 163 0.64 -1.18 -5.81
CA ALA A 163 -0.05 -2.24 -6.54
C ALA A 163 0.06 -3.61 -5.83
N ALA A 164 1.23 -3.96 -5.30
CA ALA A 164 1.43 -5.20 -4.54
C ALA A 164 0.58 -5.22 -3.26
N ILE A 165 0.56 -4.10 -2.52
CA ILE A 165 -0.21 -3.97 -1.28
C ILE A 165 -1.73 -3.99 -1.57
N LEU A 166 -2.20 -3.34 -2.63
CA LEU A 166 -3.60 -3.41 -3.07
C LEU A 166 -4.01 -4.85 -3.43
N LYS A 167 -3.17 -5.57 -4.20
CA LYS A 167 -3.42 -6.99 -4.54
C LYS A 167 -3.47 -7.86 -3.29
N ALA A 168 -2.54 -7.67 -2.36
CA ALA A 168 -2.51 -8.36 -1.07
C ALA A 168 -3.79 -8.12 -0.25
N ASN A 169 -4.40 -6.94 -0.39
CA ASN A 169 -5.66 -6.60 0.27
C ASN A 169 -6.93 -7.02 -0.51
N GLY A 170 -6.78 -7.84 -1.56
CA GLY A 170 -7.89 -8.46 -2.28
C GLY A 170 -8.46 -7.64 -3.43
N PHE A 171 -7.77 -6.60 -3.90
CA PHE A 171 -8.15 -5.86 -5.10
C PHE A 171 -7.54 -6.49 -6.36
N LYS A 172 -8.27 -6.42 -7.47
CA LYS A 172 -7.71 -6.71 -8.80
C LYS A 172 -7.06 -5.45 -9.36
N VAL A 173 -5.73 -5.48 -9.54
CA VAL A 173 -4.97 -4.31 -10.00
C VAL A 173 -4.55 -4.48 -11.44
N PHE A 174 -5.00 -3.57 -12.28
CA PHE A 174 -4.60 -3.41 -13.68
C PHE A 174 -3.41 -2.45 -13.74
N ASP A 175 -2.22 -2.99 -13.85
CA ASP A 175 -0.99 -2.20 -13.96
C ASP A 175 -0.82 -1.70 -15.40
N ILE A 176 -0.97 -0.40 -15.60
CA ILE A 176 -0.86 0.24 -16.94
C ILE A 176 0.61 0.53 -17.26
N GLY A 177 1.47 0.61 -16.25
CA GLY A 177 2.89 0.86 -16.40
C GLY A 177 3.34 2.26 -15.99
N ARG A 178 4.39 2.74 -16.64
CA ARG A 178 5.01 4.05 -16.43
C ARG A 178 5.01 4.84 -17.72
N ASP A 179 5.19 6.17 -17.62
CA ASP A 179 5.13 7.06 -18.79
C ASP A 179 3.81 6.88 -19.55
N VAL A 180 2.69 6.96 -18.82
CA VAL A 180 1.37 6.59 -19.36
C VAL A 180 0.57 7.82 -19.75
N PRO A 181 0.21 7.99 -21.03
CA PRO A 181 -0.71 9.03 -21.49
C PRO A 181 -2.11 8.84 -20.86
N LYS A 182 -2.77 9.96 -20.59
CA LYS A 182 -4.13 9.98 -19.99
C LYS A 182 -5.17 9.22 -20.81
N GLU A 183 -5.05 9.20 -22.13
CA GLU A 183 -5.95 8.49 -23.04
C GLU A 183 -5.87 6.96 -22.82
N LYS A 184 -4.67 6.45 -22.52
CA LYS A 184 -4.46 5.04 -22.20
C LYS A 184 -5.13 4.67 -20.87
N VAL A 185 -5.05 5.57 -19.88
CA VAL A 185 -5.76 5.37 -18.61
C VAL A 185 -7.26 5.31 -18.84
N LEU A 186 -7.82 6.26 -19.60
CA LEU A 186 -9.24 6.28 -19.96
C LEU A 186 -9.68 5.00 -20.67
N GLN A 187 -8.87 4.52 -21.62
CA GLN A 187 -9.13 3.26 -22.31
C GLN A 187 -9.27 2.10 -21.33
N VAL A 188 -8.30 1.93 -20.42
CA VAL A 188 -8.33 0.85 -19.41
C VAL A 188 -9.53 0.96 -18.48
N VAL A 189 -9.89 2.20 -18.09
CA VAL A 189 -11.07 2.47 -17.28
C VAL A 189 -12.35 2.01 -17.97
N LYS A 190 -12.51 2.32 -19.26
CA LYS A 190 -13.70 1.95 -20.04
C LYS A 190 -13.81 0.43 -20.31
N GLU A 191 -12.67 -0.26 -20.42
CA GLU A 191 -12.62 -1.68 -20.79
C GLU A 191 -12.76 -2.63 -19.57
N ASN A 192 -12.51 -2.19 -18.34
CA ASN A 192 -12.24 -3.11 -17.21
C ASN A 192 -13.06 -2.87 -15.93
N ASP A 193 -14.19 -2.17 -15.97
CA ASP A 193 -15.02 -1.84 -14.79
C ASP A 193 -14.17 -1.30 -13.61
N ILE A 194 -13.24 -0.40 -13.90
CA ILE A 194 -12.37 0.22 -12.89
C ILE A 194 -13.21 1.11 -11.98
N LYS A 195 -12.95 1.04 -10.66
CA LYS A 195 -13.63 1.86 -9.64
C LYS A 195 -12.75 2.96 -9.07
N LEU A 196 -11.43 2.80 -9.14
CA LEU A 196 -10.45 3.77 -8.69
C LEU A 196 -9.20 3.67 -9.58
N VAL A 197 -8.62 4.81 -9.90
CA VAL A 197 -7.32 4.91 -10.57
C VAL A 197 -6.28 5.39 -9.56
N CYS A 198 -5.14 4.71 -9.43
CA CYS A 198 -4.00 5.13 -8.63
C CYS A 198 -2.92 5.71 -9.53
N GLY A 199 -2.72 7.02 -9.45
CA GLY A 199 -1.73 7.76 -10.22
C GLY A 199 -0.53 8.17 -9.35
N SER A 200 0.68 7.97 -9.86
CA SER A 200 1.93 8.30 -9.16
C SER A 200 2.80 9.23 -9.99
N THR A 201 3.54 10.12 -9.32
CA THR A 201 4.65 10.89 -9.90
C THR A 201 5.71 11.24 -8.88
N LEU A 202 6.99 11.17 -9.28
CA LEU A 202 8.13 11.56 -8.47
C LEU A 202 8.65 12.97 -8.82
N MET A 203 8.36 13.47 -10.03
CA MET A 203 8.88 14.73 -10.53
C MET A 203 7.82 15.84 -10.54
N SER A 204 8.24 17.06 -10.22
CA SER A 204 7.35 18.22 -10.25
C SER A 204 6.86 18.54 -11.67
N THR A 205 7.67 18.24 -12.68
CA THR A 205 7.37 18.48 -14.10
C THR A 205 6.30 17.57 -14.68
N THR A 206 6.05 16.41 -14.05
CA THR A 206 5.07 15.41 -14.51
C THR A 206 3.75 15.43 -13.73
N LYS A 207 3.64 16.30 -12.70
CA LYS A 207 2.38 16.54 -11.97
C LYS A 207 1.17 16.86 -12.85
N PRO A 208 1.32 17.65 -13.95
CA PRO A 208 0.19 17.95 -14.83
C PRO A 208 -0.49 16.70 -15.37
N GLY A 209 0.24 15.60 -15.59
CA GLY A 209 -0.34 14.34 -16.06
C GLY A 209 -1.38 13.75 -15.11
N LEU A 210 -1.26 13.96 -13.77
CA LEU A 210 -2.28 13.56 -12.80
C LEU A 210 -3.53 14.43 -12.91
N ILE A 211 -3.35 15.76 -13.08
CA ILE A 211 -4.46 16.71 -13.29
C ILE A 211 -5.22 16.35 -14.55
N ASP A 212 -4.50 16.20 -15.65
CA ASP A 212 -5.08 15.92 -16.97
C ASP A 212 -5.85 14.60 -17.00
N THR A 213 -5.29 13.56 -16.36
CA THR A 213 -5.98 12.27 -16.22
C THR A 213 -7.27 12.41 -15.42
N SER A 214 -7.22 13.10 -14.28
CA SER A 214 -8.37 13.29 -13.40
C SER A 214 -9.49 14.05 -14.10
N LEU A 215 -9.16 15.15 -14.77
CA LEU A 215 -10.11 15.96 -15.52
C LEU A 215 -10.69 15.23 -16.74
N LEU A 216 -9.87 14.44 -17.45
CA LEU A 216 -10.36 13.63 -18.57
C LEU A 216 -11.38 12.59 -18.11
N LEU A 217 -11.12 11.89 -16.99
CA LEU A 217 -12.07 10.92 -16.43
C LEU A 217 -13.37 11.58 -15.97
N GLU A 218 -13.32 12.81 -15.43
CA GLU A 218 -14.51 13.59 -15.06
C GLU A 218 -15.30 14.03 -16.30
N LEU A 219 -14.63 14.58 -17.33
CA LEU A 219 -15.26 15.02 -18.57
C LEU A 219 -15.95 13.88 -19.31
N GLU A 220 -15.34 12.72 -19.32
CA GLU A 220 -15.89 11.49 -19.92
C GLU A 220 -16.97 10.83 -19.04
N LYS A 221 -17.30 11.42 -17.90
CA LYS A 221 -18.36 10.97 -16.96
C LYS A 221 -18.19 9.48 -16.56
N THR A 222 -16.96 9.05 -16.37
CA THR A 222 -16.65 7.66 -16.00
C THR A 222 -17.13 7.29 -14.60
N GLY A 223 -17.30 8.27 -13.71
CA GLY A 223 -17.56 8.07 -12.29
C GLY A 223 -16.35 7.57 -11.49
N VAL A 224 -15.16 7.53 -12.13
CA VAL A 224 -13.92 7.00 -11.54
C VAL A 224 -13.01 8.15 -11.15
N SER A 225 -12.54 8.14 -9.90
CA SER A 225 -11.64 9.16 -9.35
C SER A 225 -10.18 8.70 -9.36
N VAL A 226 -9.25 9.66 -9.18
CA VAL A 226 -7.81 9.39 -9.15
C VAL A 226 -7.26 9.56 -7.74
N ALA A 227 -6.76 8.49 -7.15
CA ALA A 227 -5.93 8.51 -5.94
C ALA A 227 -4.50 8.89 -6.36
N CYS A 228 -4.04 10.05 -5.90
CA CYS A 228 -2.77 10.64 -6.28
C CYS A 228 -1.73 10.45 -5.19
N GLY A 229 -0.57 9.90 -5.54
CA GLY A 229 0.57 9.67 -4.66
C GLY A 229 1.92 9.89 -5.35
N GLY A 230 3.00 9.69 -4.58
CA GLY A 230 4.36 9.88 -5.04
C GLY A 230 5.04 11.10 -4.40
N ALA A 231 6.39 11.11 -4.40
CA ALA A 231 7.16 12.09 -3.64
C ALA A 231 6.94 13.56 -4.06
N ALA A 232 6.55 13.81 -5.31
CA ALA A 232 6.21 15.16 -5.77
C ALA A 232 4.78 15.58 -5.42
N VAL A 233 3.94 14.68 -4.91
CA VAL A 233 2.51 14.91 -4.67
C VAL A 233 2.27 15.29 -3.22
N SER A 234 1.46 16.32 -3.00
CA SER A 234 1.01 16.74 -1.67
C SER A 234 -0.51 16.89 -1.64
N LYS A 235 -1.09 16.84 -0.44
CA LYS A 235 -2.53 17.09 -0.25
C LYS A 235 -2.93 18.46 -0.80
N ALA A 236 -2.12 19.49 -0.55
CA ALA A 236 -2.37 20.84 -1.07
C ALA A 236 -2.43 20.85 -2.61
N PHE A 237 -1.52 20.13 -3.29
CA PHE A 237 -1.54 20.01 -4.75
C PHE A 237 -2.81 19.29 -5.24
N VAL A 238 -3.15 18.13 -4.65
CA VAL A 238 -4.33 17.35 -5.08
C VAL A 238 -5.63 18.13 -4.87
N ASN A 239 -5.69 18.97 -3.84
CA ASN A 239 -6.84 19.82 -3.59
C ASN A 239 -7.03 20.97 -4.60
N THR A 240 -6.07 21.19 -5.52
CA THR A 240 -6.21 22.21 -6.58
C THR A 240 -7.05 21.77 -7.77
N PHE A 241 -7.33 20.48 -7.91
CA PHE A 241 -8.13 19.94 -9.03
C PHE A 241 -9.18 18.94 -8.56
N ARG A 242 -10.20 18.74 -9.38
CA ARG A 242 -11.36 17.91 -9.04
C ARG A 242 -11.13 16.43 -9.35
N ASN A 243 -12.08 15.59 -8.95
CA ASN A 243 -12.11 14.14 -9.21
C ASN A 243 -10.87 13.40 -8.73
N SER A 244 -10.28 13.86 -7.61
CA SER A 244 -9.02 13.40 -7.08
C SER A 244 -9.02 13.33 -5.57
N LEU A 245 -8.21 12.42 -5.03
CA LEU A 245 -7.93 12.30 -3.60
C LEU A 245 -6.45 12.06 -3.38
N TYR A 246 -5.93 12.54 -2.26
CA TYR A 246 -4.53 12.35 -1.89
C TYR A 246 -4.39 11.10 -1.02
N THR A 247 -3.39 10.28 -1.33
CA THR A 247 -2.97 9.17 -0.48
C THR A 247 -1.46 9.26 -0.23
N LYS A 248 -1.10 9.39 1.05
CA LYS A 248 0.28 9.58 1.46
C LYS A 248 1.08 8.29 1.42
N SER A 249 0.43 7.16 1.70
CA SER A 249 1.05 5.85 1.78
C SER A 249 0.26 4.80 1.01
N PRO A 250 0.87 3.65 0.69
CA PRO A 250 0.17 2.52 0.09
C PRO A 250 -0.99 2.00 0.95
N LEU A 251 -0.88 2.04 2.28
CA LEU A 251 -1.95 1.61 3.17
C LEU A 251 -3.12 2.60 3.17
N GLU A 252 -2.86 3.92 3.18
CA GLU A 252 -3.91 4.92 2.95
C GLU A 252 -4.63 4.70 1.62
N THR A 253 -3.91 4.26 0.56
CA THR A 253 -4.52 3.93 -0.72
C THR A 253 -5.46 2.73 -0.60
N VAL A 254 -5.13 1.72 0.21
CA VAL A 254 -6.02 0.58 0.50
C VAL A 254 -7.27 1.03 1.23
N HIS A 255 -7.15 1.90 2.23
CA HIS A 255 -8.29 2.44 2.97
C HIS A 255 -9.19 3.26 2.03
N ALA A 256 -8.60 4.15 1.24
CA ALA A 256 -9.34 4.95 0.26
C ALA A 256 -10.06 4.06 -0.77
N ALA A 257 -9.38 3.06 -1.32
CA ALA A 257 -9.98 2.09 -2.23
C ALA A 257 -11.16 1.36 -1.60
N THR A 258 -11.02 0.92 -0.35
CA THR A 258 -12.07 0.23 0.40
C THR A 258 -13.30 1.13 0.59
N ASP A 259 -13.08 2.39 0.90
CA ASP A 259 -14.15 3.38 1.09
C ASP A 259 -14.86 3.71 -0.23
N ILE A 260 -14.11 3.88 -1.32
CA ILE A 260 -14.66 4.08 -2.69
C ILE A 260 -15.54 2.88 -3.10
N MET A 261 -15.09 1.64 -2.82
CA MET A 261 -15.91 0.44 -3.09
C MET A 261 -17.22 0.40 -2.30
N LYS A 262 -17.27 1.09 -1.14
CA LYS A 262 -18.49 1.28 -0.33
C LYS A 262 -19.37 2.45 -0.80
N GLY A 263 -18.95 3.17 -1.85
CA GLY A 263 -19.68 4.28 -2.45
C GLY A 263 -19.31 5.67 -1.95
N LYS A 264 -18.24 5.80 -1.14
CA LYS A 264 -17.70 7.10 -0.74
C LYS A 264 -17.17 7.86 -1.95
N LYS A 265 -17.48 9.15 -2.04
CA LYS A 265 -17.05 10.00 -3.15
C LYS A 265 -15.73 10.70 -2.83
N TRP A 266 -15.00 11.09 -3.87
CA TRP A 266 -13.69 11.76 -3.74
C TRP A 266 -13.75 13.05 -2.91
N GLU A 267 -14.87 13.79 -2.92
CA GLU A 267 -15.07 15.00 -2.13
C GLU A 267 -14.95 14.76 -0.62
N GLU A 268 -15.27 13.57 -0.17
CA GLU A 268 -15.26 13.18 1.24
C GLU A 268 -13.85 12.84 1.79
N PHE A 269 -12.83 12.90 0.92
CA PHE A 269 -11.42 12.71 1.29
C PHE A 269 -10.62 14.03 1.40
N ARG A 270 -11.27 15.17 1.19
CA ARG A 270 -10.65 16.50 1.21
C ARG A 270 -10.48 17.10 2.60
#